data_52d6882b0f81ad6568afec18430e1b38
#
_entry.id   52d6882b0f81ad6568afec18430e1b38
#
_cell.length_a   1.000
_cell.length_b   1.000
_cell.length_c   1.000
_cell.angle_alpha   90.00
_cell.angle_beta   90.00
_cell.angle_gamma   90.00
#
_symmetry.space_group_name_H-M   'P 1'
#
loop_
_entity.id
_entity.type
_entity.pdbx_description
1 polymer ?
#
loop_
_entity_poly.entity_id
_entity_poly.type
_entity_poly.pdbx_seq_one_letter_code
_entity_poly.pdbx_strand_id
1 'polypeptide(L)'
;MSRCDKISRRAMLCSAGAASFVAPAVARERTTDGRWTRLRRVVTSEDSNGRPVVIADGEPGNVVELNGTRISRLWESSGLPARLPLVTDAGVSAGNAYRPGFAGTSFYVAEIPGGKRAPAIPMHRNTTLDYMAILAGKIAFVLPDREIVLQAGDTLVQGGNHHTWVNRWSETCLLLFVVVTADDQKSSA
;
A
#
# COMPACT_ATOMS: atom_id res chain seq x y z
N MET A 1 -2.63 73.19 -28.81
CA MET A 1 -1.44 72.57 -29.44
C MET A 1 -0.60 71.94 -28.34
N SER A 2 -0.69 70.70 -28.15
CA SER A 2 0.26 69.91 -27.29
C SER A 2 0.25 68.47 -27.69
N ARG A 3 1.42 67.95 -27.98
CA ARG A 3 1.66 66.60 -28.53
C ARG A 3 1.48 65.54 -27.46
N CYS A 4 0.76 64.51 -27.84
CA CYS A 4 0.62 63.27 -27.08
C CYS A 4 1.83 62.36 -27.34
N ASP A 5 2.66 62.12 -26.32
CA ASP A 5 3.78 61.17 -26.40
C ASP A 5 3.30 59.79 -26.04
N LYS A 6 3.46 58.86 -26.99
CA LYS A 6 3.14 57.45 -26.86
C LYS A 6 4.22 56.73 -26.06
N ILE A 7 3.92 56.28 -24.86
CA ILE A 7 4.81 55.36 -24.10
C ILE A 7 4.51 53.92 -24.55
N SER A 8 5.46 53.31 -25.21
CA SER A 8 5.45 51.92 -25.63
C SER A 8 5.75 51.01 -24.42
N ARG A 9 4.75 50.25 -24.00
CA ARG A 9 4.96 49.18 -23.02
C ARG A 9 5.44 47.90 -23.74
N ARG A 10 6.72 47.63 -23.73
CA ARG A 10 7.26 46.31 -24.06
C ARG A 10 6.95 45.38 -22.89
N ALA A 11 6.02 44.44 -23.11
CA ALA A 11 5.80 43.32 -22.22
C ALA A 11 6.98 42.35 -22.35
N MET A 12 7.77 42.23 -21.28
CA MET A 12 8.79 41.21 -21.13
C MET A 12 8.09 39.92 -20.73
N LEU A 13 7.91 38.99 -21.69
CA LEU A 13 7.49 37.64 -21.39
C LEU A 13 8.69 36.89 -20.77
N CYS A 14 8.70 36.76 -19.46
CA CYS A 14 9.54 35.78 -18.78
C CYS A 14 8.94 34.38 -18.99
N SER A 15 9.47 33.64 -19.94
CA SER A 15 9.20 32.21 -20.09
C SER A 15 9.89 31.47 -18.94
N ALA A 16 9.15 31.16 -17.88
CA ALA A 16 9.58 30.21 -16.87
C ALA A 16 9.51 28.81 -17.50
N GLY A 17 10.62 28.33 -18.00
CA GLY A 17 10.78 26.94 -18.43
C GLY A 17 10.61 26.02 -17.23
N ALA A 18 9.46 25.36 -17.11
CA ALA A 18 9.28 24.25 -16.19
C ALA A 18 10.11 23.08 -16.70
N ALA A 19 11.29 22.89 -16.14
CA ALA A 19 12.08 21.69 -16.34
C ALA A 19 11.31 20.51 -15.69
N SER A 20 10.59 19.76 -16.51
CA SER A 20 9.98 18.49 -16.08
C SER A 20 11.13 17.50 -15.86
N PHE A 21 11.51 17.32 -14.61
CA PHE A 21 12.37 16.20 -14.22
C PHE A 21 11.54 14.91 -14.31
N VAL A 22 11.56 14.28 -15.45
CA VAL A 22 11.14 12.88 -15.60
C VAL A 22 12.25 12.03 -15.00
N ALA A 23 12.10 11.63 -13.74
CA ALA A 23 12.98 10.61 -13.17
C ALA A 23 12.84 9.34 -14.01
N PRO A 24 13.95 8.66 -14.38
CA PRO A 24 13.85 7.42 -15.13
C PRO A 24 13.05 6.40 -14.32
N ALA A 25 12.04 5.82 -14.93
CA ALA A 25 11.32 4.70 -14.35
C ALA A 25 12.31 3.54 -14.18
N VAL A 26 12.78 3.34 -12.95
CA VAL A 26 13.62 2.18 -12.64
C VAL A 26 12.71 0.97 -12.78
N ALA A 27 13.00 0.13 -13.78
CA ALA A 27 12.32 -1.13 -13.97
C ALA A 27 12.42 -1.94 -12.66
N ARG A 28 11.26 -2.35 -12.13
CA ARG A 28 11.22 -3.21 -10.95
C ARG A 28 11.69 -4.60 -11.37
N GLU A 29 12.88 -4.97 -10.98
CA GLU A 29 13.43 -6.30 -11.21
C GLU A 29 12.87 -7.29 -10.19
N ARG A 30 12.62 -8.53 -10.64
CA ARG A 30 12.35 -9.66 -9.76
C ARG A 30 13.67 -10.36 -9.44
N THR A 31 13.82 -10.85 -8.24
CA THR A 31 14.90 -11.78 -7.90
C THR A 31 14.67 -13.12 -8.63
N THR A 32 15.72 -13.93 -8.74
CA THR A 32 15.67 -15.30 -9.33
C THR A 32 14.68 -16.21 -8.61
N ASP A 33 14.32 -15.89 -7.36
CA ASP A 33 13.32 -16.61 -6.56
C ASP A 33 11.90 -16.01 -6.68
N GLY A 34 11.71 -15.03 -7.58
CA GLY A 34 10.41 -14.41 -7.86
C GLY A 34 10.01 -13.29 -6.90
N ARG A 35 10.87 -12.91 -5.96
CA ARG A 35 10.62 -11.78 -5.06
C ARG A 35 10.84 -10.45 -5.78
N TRP A 36 10.12 -9.42 -5.36
CA TRP A 36 10.39 -8.07 -5.82
C TRP A 36 11.68 -7.56 -5.20
N THR A 37 12.66 -7.16 -6.03
CA THR A 37 13.95 -6.65 -5.56
C THR A 37 13.81 -5.31 -4.85
N ARG A 38 12.80 -4.52 -5.22
CA ARG A 38 12.57 -3.20 -4.64
C ARG A 38 11.08 -2.85 -4.58
N LEU A 39 10.60 -2.63 -3.39
CA LEU A 39 9.32 -1.99 -3.12
C LEU A 39 9.63 -0.56 -2.66
N ARG A 40 9.31 0.44 -3.49
CA ARG A 40 9.44 1.86 -3.11
C ARG A 40 8.13 2.33 -2.51
N ARG A 41 8.23 3.01 -1.40
CA ARG A 41 7.14 3.70 -0.73
C ARG A 41 7.43 5.20 -0.74
N VAL A 42 6.43 6.01 -1.09
CA VAL A 42 6.46 7.46 -0.99
C VAL A 42 5.33 7.90 -0.08
N VAL A 43 5.62 8.74 0.89
CA VAL A 43 4.64 9.31 1.82
C VAL A 43 4.73 10.83 1.76
N THR A 44 3.60 11.47 1.52
CA THR A 44 3.49 12.93 1.42
C THR A 44 2.58 13.46 2.51
N SER A 45 2.79 14.72 2.90
CA SER A 45 1.99 15.44 3.87
C SER A 45 2.08 16.95 3.63
N GLU A 46 1.71 17.73 4.62
CA GLU A 46 1.87 19.20 4.67
C GLU A 46 2.74 19.57 5.89
N ASP A 47 3.54 20.63 5.74
CA ASP A 47 4.25 21.26 6.85
C ASP A 47 3.32 22.16 7.68
N SER A 48 3.85 22.78 8.72
CA SER A 48 3.10 23.71 9.59
C SER A 48 2.57 24.95 8.88
N ASN A 49 3.03 25.24 7.65
CA ASN A 49 2.57 26.35 6.82
C ASN A 49 1.62 25.90 5.71
N GLY A 50 1.18 24.62 5.71
CA GLY A 50 0.30 24.04 4.70
C GLY A 50 1.01 23.77 3.36
N ARG A 51 2.34 23.71 3.32
CA ARG A 51 3.07 23.41 2.08
C ARG A 51 3.28 21.89 1.93
N PRO A 52 3.08 21.33 0.73
CA PRO A 52 3.32 19.91 0.49
C PRO A 52 4.78 19.52 0.77
N VAL A 53 4.95 18.41 1.50
CA VAL A 53 6.26 17.84 1.83
C VAL A 53 6.26 16.33 1.59
N VAL A 54 7.42 15.78 1.28
CA VAL A 54 7.67 14.33 1.25
C VAL A 54 8.31 13.96 2.57
N ILE A 55 7.63 13.15 3.40
CA ILE A 55 8.14 12.70 4.70
C ILE A 55 8.85 11.35 4.62
N ALA A 56 8.61 10.57 3.57
CA ALA A 56 9.37 9.35 3.28
C ALA A 56 9.40 9.07 1.79
N ASP A 57 10.55 8.66 1.27
CA ASP A 57 10.74 8.18 -0.11
C ASP A 57 11.85 7.14 -0.12
N GLY A 58 11.52 5.88 -0.36
CA GLY A 58 12.48 4.78 -0.37
C GLY A 58 11.84 3.43 -0.12
N GLU A 59 12.65 2.46 0.24
CA GLU A 59 12.19 1.13 0.60
C GLU A 59 11.50 1.15 1.98
N PRO A 60 10.48 0.29 2.21
CA PRO A 60 9.88 0.15 3.53
C PRO A 60 10.92 -0.32 4.56
N GLY A 61 11.10 0.43 5.63
CA GLY A 61 12.01 0.08 6.72
C GLY A 61 11.47 -1.02 7.66
N ASN A 62 10.20 -1.40 7.51
CA ASN A 62 9.53 -2.35 8.40
C ASN A 62 9.09 -3.58 7.62
N VAL A 63 9.99 -4.56 7.54
CA VAL A 63 9.77 -5.83 6.84
C VAL A 63 9.91 -6.97 7.84
N VAL A 64 8.93 -7.85 7.89
CA VAL A 64 8.92 -9.03 8.77
C VAL A 64 8.62 -10.30 7.97
N GLU A 65 9.15 -11.42 8.46
CA GLU A 65 8.78 -12.76 7.99
C GLU A 65 7.81 -13.38 9.01
N LEU A 66 6.64 -13.76 8.55
CA LEU A 66 5.62 -14.39 9.38
C LEU A 66 5.15 -15.67 8.70
N ASN A 67 5.41 -16.80 9.33
CA ASN A 67 4.99 -18.14 8.83
C ASN A 67 5.36 -18.37 7.35
N GLY A 68 6.54 -17.95 6.92
CA GLY A 68 7.01 -18.09 5.54
C GLY A 68 6.47 -17.04 4.56
N THR A 69 5.67 -16.10 5.02
CA THR A 69 5.19 -14.94 4.25
C THR A 69 6.03 -13.72 4.62
N ARG A 70 6.56 -13.02 3.62
CA ARG A 70 7.24 -11.75 3.83
C ARG A 70 6.23 -10.61 3.78
N ILE A 71 6.21 -9.78 4.83
CA ILE A 71 5.28 -8.66 4.97
C ILE A 71 6.07 -7.36 5.04
N SER A 72 5.89 -6.51 4.04
CA SER A 72 6.41 -5.15 4.00
C SER A 72 5.33 -4.19 4.47
N ARG A 73 5.47 -3.66 5.68
CA ARG A 73 4.52 -2.72 6.26
C ARG A 73 4.79 -1.32 5.73
N LEU A 74 3.79 -0.73 5.09
CA LEU A 74 3.93 0.55 4.40
C LEU A 74 3.42 1.71 5.26
N TRP A 75 2.30 1.50 5.96
CA TRP A 75 1.67 2.54 6.77
C TRP A 75 0.74 1.93 7.81
N GLU A 76 0.55 2.69 8.90
CA GLU A 76 -0.50 2.44 9.88
C GLU A 76 -1.10 3.78 10.31
N SER A 77 -2.44 3.87 10.35
CA SER A 77 -3.13 4.98 11.00
C SER A 77 -3.84 4.46 12.23
N SER A 78 -3.57 5.02 13.39
CA SER A 78 -4.31 4.74 14.61
C SER A 78 -5.56 5.60 14.69
N GLY A 79 -6.71 4.96 14.93
CA GLY A 79 -8.02 5.62 15.00
C GLY A 79 -8.66 5.88 13.63
N LEU A 80 -9.98 6.05 13.65
CA LEU A 80 -10.82 6.47 12.54
C LEU A 80 -11.75 7.60 13.01
N PRO A 81 -11.86 8.71 12.25
CA PRO A 81 -11.11 9.02 11.02
C PRO A 81 -9.61 9.23 11.27
N ALA A 82 -8.80 8.98 10.24
CA ALA A 82 -7.36 9.24 10.28
C ALA A 82 -7.08 10.75 10.48
N ARG A 83 -5.99 11.06 11.18
CA ARG A 83 -5.63 12.46 11.48
C ARG A 83 -4.65 13.00 10.44
N LEU A 84 -4.89 14.25 9.99
CA LEU A 84 -4.04 14.99 9.07
C LEU A 84 -3.67 16.35 9.68
N PRO A 85 -2.52 16.95 9.30
CA PRO A 85 -1.49 16.38 8.44
C PRO A 85 -0.72 15.25 9.11
N LEU A 86 -0.02 14.42 8.30
CA LEU A 86 0.88 13.37 8.81
C LEU A 86 2.15 14.04 9.33
N VAL A 87 2.52 13.80 10.58
CA VAL A 87 3.68 14.46 11.21
C VAL A 87 4.91 13.55 11.33
N THR A 88 4.73 12.24 11.24
CA THR A 88 5.79 11.24 11.34
C THR A 88 5.58 10.10 10.35
N ASP A 89 6.65 9.35 10.08
CA ASP A 89 6.56 8.14 9.25
C ASP A 89 6.02 6.97 10.08
N ALA A 90 4.70 6.77 10.06
CA ALA A 90 4.04 5.66 10.76
C ALA A 90 4.30 4.28 10.11
N GLY A 91 4.92 4.21 8.94
CA GLY A 91 5.31 2.95 8.32
C GLY A 91 6.42 2.23 9.08
N VAL A 92 7.37 2.97 9.69
CA VAL A 92 8.49 2.38 10.45
C VAL A 92 8.07 1.73 11.77
N SER A 93 6.97 2.20 12.36
CA SER A 93 6.41 1.69 13.63
C SER A 93 5.15 0.84 13.45
N ALA A 94 4.68 0.63 12.22
CA ALA A 94 3.48 -0.13 11.94
C ALA A 94 3.54 -1.54 12.53
N GLY A 95 2.49 -1.94 13.24
CA GLY A 95 2.38 -3.22 13.93
C GLY A 95 1.63 -4.28 13.12
N ASN A 96 1.23 -5.36 13.80
CA ASN A 96 0.31 -6.32 13.22
C ASN A 96 -1.10 -5.71 13.20
N ALA A 97 -1.71 -5.62 12.01
CA ALA A 97 -3.06 -5.08 11.81
C ALA A 97 -4.16 -5.88 12.53
N TYR A 98 -3.89 -7.13 12.86
CA TYR A 98 -4.83 -8.04 13.52
C TYR A 98 -4.57 -8.19 15.03
N ARG A 99 -3.75 -7.31 15.62
CA ARG A 99 -3.50 -7.32 17.05
C ARG A 99 -4.74 -6.88 17.85
N PRO A 100 -4.97 -7.47 19.02
CA PRO A 100 -6.07 -7.04 19.89
C PRO A 100 -6.00 -5.53 20.20
N GLY A 101 -7.16 -4.87 20.18
CA GLY A 101 -7.28 -3.44 20.48
C GLY A 101 -6.75 -2.50 19.40
N PHE A 102 -6.32 -3.00 18.25
CA PHE A 102 -6.00 -2.13 17.11
C PHE A 102 -7.29 -1.50 16.58
N ALA A 103 -7.29 -0.18 16.44
CA ALA A 103 -8.36 0.59 15.82
C ALA A 103 -7.73 1.54 14.81
N GLY A 104 -8.07 1.38 13.52
CA GLY A 104 -7.47 2.21 12.48
C GLY A 104 -7.35 1.48 11.14
N THR A 105 -6.32 1.85 10.38
CA THR A 105 -6.01 1.24 9.08
C THR A 105 -4.57 0.74 9.04
N SER A 106 -4.33 -0.33 8.30
CA SER A 106 -2.99 -0.80 8.00
C SER A 106 -2.85 -1.04 6.50
N PHE A 107 -1.72 -0.61 5.96
CA PHE A 107 -1.37 -0.72 4.55
C PHE A 107 -0.07 -1.50 4.42
N TYR A 108 -0.08 -2.64 3.74
CA TYR A 108 1.10 -3.48 3.59
C TYR A 108 1.07 -4.32 2.31
N VAL A 109 2.23 -4.86 1.96
CA VAL A 109 2.38 -5.83 0.88
C VAL A 109 2.81 -7.15 1.49
N ALA A 110 2.15 -8.24 1.09
CA ALA A 110 2.51 -9.61 1.44
C ALA A 110 3.05 -10.33 0.21
N GLU A 111 4.19 -11.00 0.39
CA GLU A 111 4.79 -11.91 -0.57
C GLU A 111 4.58 -13.35 -0.08
N ILE A 112 3.67 -14.08 -0.73
CA ILE A 112 3.32 -15.45 -0.38
C ILE A 112 4.02 -16.39 -1.37
N PRO A 113 5.11 -17.06 -0.98
CA PRO A 113 5.81 -17.98 -1.86
C PRO A 113 4.94 -19.17 -2.22
N GLY A 114 5.24 -19.76 -3.36
CA GLY A 114 4.56 -20.95 -3.86
C GLY A 114 5.42 -22.19 -3.92
N GLY A 115 4.86 -23.27 -4.43
CA GLY A 115 5.53 -24.58 -4.55
C GLY A 115 5.92 -25.14 -3.20
N LYS A 116 7.15 -25.66 -3.09
CA LYS A 116 7.67 -26.25 -1.84
C LYS A 116 7.85 -25.25 -0.70
N ARG A 117 7.81 -23.94 -1.00
CA ARG A 117 7.95 -22.86 -0.01
C ARG A 117 6.61 -22.27 0.42
N ALA A 118 5.50 -22.75 -0.15
CA ALA A 118 4.18 -22.26 0.18
C ALA A 118 3.90 -22.45 1.69
N PRO A 119 3.54 -21.37 2.40
CA PRO A 119 3.20 -21.48 3.82
C PRO A 119 1.86 -22.23 4.00
N ALA A 120 1.76 -22.97 5.10
CA ALA A 120 0.48 -23.50 5.56
C ALA A 120 -0.23 -22.42 6.36
N ILE A 121 -1.16 -21.72 5.75
CA ILE A 121 -1.99 -20.70 6.43
C ILE A 121 -3.28 -21.38 6.87
N PRO A 122 -3.55 -21.49 8.18
CA PRO A 122 -4.77 -22.13 8.65
C PRO A 122 -6.02 -21.32 8.25
N MET A 123 -7.17 -22.01 8.17
CA MET A 123 -8.47 -21.33 8.04
C MET A 123 -8.67 -20.42 9.25
N HIS A 124 -8.94 -19.15 9.03
CA HIS A 124 -9.11 -18.16 10.09
C HIS A 124 -10.17 -17.12 9.74
N ARG A 125 -10.51 -16.29 10.71
CA ARG A 125 -11.41 -15.16 10.56
C ARG A 125 -10.80 -13.94 11.24
N ASN A 126 -10.92 -12.77 10.61
CA ASN A 126 -10.54 -11.48 11.17
C ASN A 126 -11.79 -10.60 11.34
N THR A 127 -11.75 -9.70 12.31
CA THR A 127 -12.79 -8.68 12.53
C THR A 127 -12.41 -7.37 11.83
N THR A 128 -12.12 -7.47 10.54
CA THR A 128 -11.66 -6.37 9.69
C THR A 128 -12.37 -6.39 8.36
N LEU A 129 -12.39 -5.23 7.72
CA LEU A 129 -12.71 -5.08 6.31
C LEU A 129 -11.41 -4.90 5.56
N ASP A 130 -11.09 -5.84 4.69
CA ASP A 130 -9.82 -5.85 3.98
C ASP A 130 -10.04 -5.59 2.48
N TYR A 131 -9.34 -4.60 1.94
CA TYR A 131 -9.26 -4.34 0.51
C TYR A 131 -7.94 -4.86 -0.01
N MET A 132 -7.97 -5.63 -1.09
CA MET A 132 -6.80 -6.30 -1.63
C MET A 132 -6.70 -6.17 -3.13
N ALA A 133 -5.47 -6.19 -3.63
CA ALA A 133 -5.16 -6.29 -5.04
C ALA A 133 -4.02 -7.27 -5.25
N ILE A 134 -4.13 -8.11 -6.27
CA ILE A 134 -3.05 -9.00 -6.69
C ILE A 134 -2.12 -8.21 -7.61
N LEU A 135 -0.91 -7.95 -7.15
CA LEU A 135 0.09 -7.20 -7.92
C LEU A 135 0.88 -8.09 -8.86
N ALA A 136 1.10 -9.37 -8.49
CA ALA A 136 1.79 -10.35 -9.32
C ALA A 136 1.47 -11.78 -8.87
N GLY A 137 1.63 -12.72 -9.79
CA GLY A 137 1.40 -14.15 -9.54
C GLY A 137 -0.08 -14.51 -9.49
N LYS A 138 -0.35 -15.65 -8.84
CA LYS A 138 -1.69 -16.20 -8.61
C LYS A 138 -1.78 -16.75 -7.20
N ILE A 139 -2.99 -16.76 -6.65
CA ILE A 139 -3.27 -17.35 -5.33
C ILE A 139 -4.71 -17.83 -5.27
N ALA A 140 -4.96 -18.88 -4.51
CA ALA A 140 -6.30 -19.33 -4.19
C ALA A 140 -6.75 -18.67 -2.88
N PHE A 141 -7.88 -17.99 -2.92
CA PHE A 141 -8.66 -17.56 -1.76
C PHE A 141 -9.70 -18.63 -1.47
N VAL A 142 -9.54 -19.34 -0.35
CA VAL A 142 -10.32 -20.52 -0.02
C VAL A 142 -11.31 -20.18 1.09
N LEU A 143 -12.58 -20.38 0.80
CA LEU A 143 -13.70 -20.30 1.73
C LEU A 143 -14.07 -21.72 2.19
N PRO A 144 -14.87 -21.89 3.24
CA PRO A 144 -15.28 -23.21 3.72
C PRO A 144 -15.98 -24.09 2.67
N ASP A 145 -16.66 -23.47 1.70
CA ASP A 145 -17.50 -24.14 0.70
C ASP A 145 -16.97 -24.01 -0.76
N ARG A 146 -15.98 -23.16 -1.00
CA ARG A 146 -15.47 -22.91 -2.36
C ARG A 146 -14.07 -22.32 -2.37
N GLU A 147 -13.46 -22.38 -3.55
CA GLU A 147 -12.17 -21.75 -3.84
C GLU A 147 -12.33 -20.73 -4.96
N ILE A 148 -11.68 -19.59 -4.82
CA ILE A 148 -11.63 -18.50 -5.82
C ILE A 148 -10.17 -18.29 -6.18
N VAL A 149 -9.81 -18.49 -7.44
CA VAL A 149 -8.45 -18.21 -7.93
C VAL A 149 -8.37 -16.75 -8.32
N LEU A 150 -7.42 -16.04 -7.73
CA LEU A 150 -7.10 -14.65 -8.01
C LEU A 150 -5.74 -14.55 -8.69
N GLN A 151 -5.60 -13.64 -9.64
CA GLN A 151 -4.39 -13.40 -10.41
C GLN A 151 -4.07 -11.91 -10.51
N ALA A 152 -2.87 -11.58 -11.01
CA ALA A 152 -2.44 -10.19 -11.17
C ALA A 152 -3.49 -9.34 -11.90
N GLY A 153 -3.88 -8.21 -11.29
CA GLY A 153 -4.95 -7.32 -11.74
C GLY A 153 -6.30 -7.54 -11.04
N ASP A 154 -6.51 -8.69 -10.41
CA ASP A 154 -7.74 -8.94 -9.65
C ASP A 154 -7.74 -8.21 -8.31
N THR A 155 -8.93 -7.86 -7.85
CA THR A 155 -9.16 -7.25 -6.55
C THR A 155 -10.14 -8.07 -5.72
N LEU A 156 -10.01 -7.99 -4.40
CA LEU A 156 -10.90 -8.66 -3.45
C LEU A 156 -11.29 -7.68 -2.34
N VAL A 157 -12.56 -7.71 -1.96
CA VAL A 157 -13.03 -7.12 -0.69
C VAL A 157 -13.45 -8.27 0.22
N GLN A 158 -12.78 -8.39 1.38
CA GLN A 158 -13.02 -9.46 2.34
C GLN A 158 -13.66 -8.85 3.59
N GLY A 159 -14.86 -9.28 3.90
CA GLY A 159 -15.73 -8.76 4.97
C GLY A 159 -15.79 -9.67 6.20
N GLY A 160 -14.66 -10.00 6.81
CA GLY A 160 -14.62 -10.70 8.11
C GLY A 160 -15.15 -12.13 8.11
N ASN A 161 -15.11 -12.84 6.98
CA ASN A 161 -15.51 -14.25 6.87
C ASN A 161 -14.35 -15.21 7.11
N HIS A 162 -14.65 -16.49 7.38
CA HIS A 162 -13.64 -17.54 7.44
C HIS A 162 -13.00 -17.75 6.08
N HIS A 163 -11.66 -17.80 6.05
CA HIS A 163 -10.89 -17.97 4.82
C HIS A 163 -9.47 -18.48 5.12
N THR A 164 -8.82 -18.91 4.05
CA THR A 164 -7.36 -19.10 4.02
C THR A 164 -6.81 -18.77 2.64
N TRP A 165 -5.50 -18.67 2.56
CA TRP A 165 -4.75 -18.41 1.34
C TRP A 165 -3.89 -19.62 1.01
N VAL A 166 -3.92 -20.07 -0.25
CA VAL A 166 -3.12 -21.20 -0.72
C VAL A 166 -2.45 -20.84 -2.03
N ASN A 167 -1.14 -20.74 -2.03
CA ASN A 167 -0.38 -20.58 -3.27
C ASN A 167 0.04 -21.95 -3.81
N ARG A 168 -0.73 -22.47 -4.77
CA ARG A 168 -0.50 -23.78 -5.42
C ARG A 168 0.49 -23.70 -6.58
N TRP A 169 0.83 -22.51 -7.02
CA TRP A 169 1.72 -22.24 -8.15
C TRP A 169 3.17 -22.18 -7.71
N SER A 170 4.11 -22.27 -8.66
CA SER A 170 5.55 -22.19 -8.35
C SER A 170 6.01 -20.76 -8.04
N GLU A 171 5.31 -19.76 -8.56
CA GLU A 171 5.68 -18.36 -8.42
C GLU A 171 5.16 -17.77 -7.10
N THR A 172 5.92 -16.82 -6.56
CA THR A 172 5.46 -16.00 -5.43
C THR A 172 4.28 -15.12 -5.86
N CYS A 173 3.22 -15.12 -5.06
CA CYS A 173 2.11 -14.18 -5.22
C CYS A 173 2.38 -12.92 -4.39
N LEU A 174 2.18 -11.76 -5.00
CA LEU A 174 2.32 -10.46 -4.36
C LEU A 174 0.95 -9.82 -4.19
N LEU A 175 0.57 -9.57 -2.94
CA LEU A 175 -0.73 -8.99 -2.57
C LEU A 175 -0.52 -7.65 -1.88
N LEU A 176 -1.29 -6.65 -2.31
CA LEU A 176 -1.46 -5.40 -1.59
C LEU A 176 -2.67 -5.51 -0.68
N PHE A 177 -2.53 -5.06 0.56
CA PHE A 177 -3.59 -5.03 1.56
C PHE A 177 -3.82 -3.62 2.11
N VAL A 178 -5.08 -3.24 2.22
CA VAL A 178 -5.55 -2.17 3.10
C VAL A 178 -6.53 -2.80 4.07
N VAL A 179 -6.13 -2.89 5.33
CA VAL A 179 -6.93 -3.45 6.42
C VAL A 179 -7.56 -2.31 7.20
N VAL A 180 -8.85 -2.37 7.39
CA VAL A 180 -9.62 -1.39 8.17
C VAL A 180 -10.31 -2.13 9.31
N THR A 181 -10.12 -1.65 10.54
CA THR A 181 -10.89 -2.21 11.67
C THR A 181 -12.37 -2.03 11.45
N ALA A 182 -13.13 -3.07 11.75
CA ALA A 182 -14.57 -3.09 11.59
C ALA A 182 -15.25 -3.40 12.93
N ASP A 183 -16.49 -2.95 13.06
CA ASP A 183 -17.36 -3.35 14.16
C ASP A 183 -18.01 -4.71 13.83
N ASP A 184 -17.67 -5.74 14.59
CA ASP A 184 -18.21 -7.08 14.38
C ASP A 184 -19.58 -7.24 15.07
N GLN A 185 -20.63 -6.99 14.31
CA GLN A 185 -22.02 -7.11 14.78
C GLN A 185 -22.39 -8.52 15.31
N LYS A 186 -21.60 -9.56 14.97
CA LYS A 186 -21.82 -10.93 15.44
C LYS A 186 -21.25 -11.20 16.82
N SER A 187 -20.34 -10.37 17.32
CA SER A 187 -19.77 -10.51 18.66
C SER A 187 -20.63 -9.86 19.76
N SER A 188 -21.70 -9.17 19.36
CA SER A 188 -22.62 -8.43 20.25
C SER A 188 -23.93 -9.17 20.53
N ALA A 189 -24.08 -10.43 20.09
CA ALA A 189 -25.25 -11.27 20.25
C ALA A 189 -25.04 -12.42 21.25
#